data_3248e1198991396e16626ac83a1c9d3f
#
_entry.id   3248e1198991396e16626ac83a1c9d3f
#
_cell.length_a   1.000
_cell.length_b   1.000
_cell.length_c   1.000
_cell.angle_alpha   90.00
_cell.angle_beta   90.00
_cell.angle_gamma   90.00
#
_symmetry.space_group_name_H-M   'P 1'
#
loop_
_entity.id
_entity.type
_entity.pdbx_description
1 polymer ?
#
loop_
_entity_poly.entity_id
_entity_poly.type
_entity_poly.pdbx_seq_one_letter_code
_entity_poly.pdbx_strand_id
1 'polypeptide(L)'
;MRIRKLLPVLCMALGLTMAAPLAAGATGNTDAGTVSGTTQDTQTTNATGWHKNDEDGSRYYTINGKIVTGFQWIANSTGQKNLYYFNPDTGLLLQSEASGRIKIGNDYYYTFGPKGNCAIATTQGWIRTEGNSKAYYVSGPSNNGKLLANQVAKIGKLYYGFNKYGQRWAAEGRRRLGTKVYYVTSGGFLRANKWQEIKIGGV
;
A
#
# COMPACT_ATOMS: atom_id res chain seq x y z
N MET A 1 -16.86 -4.35 32.70
CA MET A 1 -17.36 -4.24 31.34
C MET A 1 -17.25 -2.78 30.93
N ARG A 2 -16.19 -2.39 30.20
CA ARG A 2 -15.96 -0.99 29.80
C ARG A 2 -16.10 -0.91 28.27
N ILE A 3 -17.16 -0.25 27.86
CA ILE A 3 -17.48 0.02 26.46
C ILE A 3 -16.60 1.19 25.99
N ARG A 4 -15.68 0.94 25.05
CA ARG A 4 -14.94 2.01 24.37
C ARG A 4 -15.74 2.45 23.15
N LYS A 5 -16.19 3.69 23.18
CA LYS A 5 -16.86 4.37 22.05
C LYS A 5 -15.83 4.63 20.96
N LEU A 6 -16.09 4.08 19.76
CA LEU A 6 -15.39 4.50 18.52
C LEU A 6 -16.00 5.83 18.06
N LEU A 7 -15.14 6.84 17.88
CA LEU A 7 -15.52 8.05 17.15
C LEU A 7 -15.27 7.81 15.65
N PRO A 8 -16.20 8.20 14.77
CA PRO A 8 -15.96 8.18 13.33
C PRO A 8 -15.10 9.40 12.94
N VAL A 9 -14.01 9.15 12.21
CA VAL A 9 -13.22 10.20 11.57
C VAL A 9 -13.96 10.67 10.33
N LEU A 10 -14.42 11.92 10.39
CA LEU A 10 -15.08 12.63 9.30
C LEU A 10 -14.01 13.19 8.36
N CYS A 11 -13.86 12.63 7.17
CA CYS A 11 -13.05 13.23 6.10
C CYS A 11 -13.78 14.43 5.50
N MET A 12 -13.36 15.63 5.85
CA MET A 12 -13.76 16.85 5.12
C MET A 12 -12.87 17.03 3.89
N ALA A 13 -13.48 16.97 2.71
CA ALA A 13 -12.87 17.41 1.47
C ALA A 13 -12.96 18.93 1.41
N LEU A 14 -11.84 19.65 1.54
CA LEU A 14 -11.77 21.07 1.22
C LEU A 14 -11.43 21.22 -0.26
N GLY A 15 -12.39 21.73 -1.03
CA GLY A 15 -12.15 22.20 -2.39
C GLY A 15 -11.38 23.53 -2.35
N LEU A 16 -10.21 23.55 -3.00
CA LEU A 16 -9.42 24.77 -3.18
C LEU A 16 -9.66 25.29 -4.59
N THR A 17 -10.42 26.41 -4.72
CA THR A 17 -10.56 27.17 -5.96
C THR A 17 -9.33 28.06 -6.13
N MET A 18 -8.58 27.84 -7.21
CA MET A 18 -7.50 28.73 -7.63
C MET A 18 -8.06 29.94 -8.35
N ALA A 19 -7.91 31.11 -7.76
CA ALA A 19 -8.05 32.40 -8.46
C ALA A 19 -6.66 32.95 -8.75
N ALA A 20 -6.39 33.24 -10.03
CA ALA A 20 -5.17 33.91 -10.48
C ALA A 20 -5.24 35.42 -10.21
N PRO A 21 -4.16 36.08 -9.77
CA PRO A 21 -4.13 37.54 -9.75
C PRO A 21 -3.49 38.12 -11.02
N LEU A 22 -4.19 39.07 -11.60
CA LEU A 22 -3.68 40.00 -12.63
C LEU A 22 -2.60 40.91 -12.02
N ALA A 23 -1.53 41.11 -12.77
CA ALA A 23 -0.53 42.12 -12.45
C ALA A 23 -0.99 43.50 -12.85
N ALA A 24 -0.89 44.49 -11.94
CA ALA A 24 -0.83 45.91 -12.28
C ALA A 24 0.18 46.57 -11.34
N GLY A 25 1.18 47.22 -11.93
CA GLY A 25 2.19 47.96 -11.19
C GLY A 25 1.73 49.31 -10.71
N ALA A 26 2.32 49.81 -9.61
CA ALA A 26 2.55 51.23 -9.35
C ALA A 26 3.55 51.40 -8.20
N THR A 27 4.46 52.31 -8.38
CA THR A 27 5.51 52.84 -7.50
C THR A 27 4.95 53.55 -6.27
N GLY A 28 5.68 53.54 -5.15
CA GLY A 28 5.46 54.44 -4.01
C GLY A 28 6.05 53.96 -2.68
N ASN A 29 6.89 54.79 -2.17
CA ASN A 29 7.86 54.70 -1.09
C ASN A 29 7.25 54.68 0.35
N THR A 30 8.06 54.22 1.32
CA THR A 30 8.10 54.43 2.79
C THR A 30 7.02 53.77 3.68
N ASP A 31 7.32 52.92 4.58
CA ASP A 31 7.71 53.09 5.97
C ASP A 31 7.61 51.80 6.79
N ALA A 32 8.35 51.73 7.85
CA ALA A 32 8.62 50.59 8.69
C ALA A 32 7.37 49.96 9.36
N GLY A 33 7.20 48.65 9.21
CA GLY A 33 6.29 47.87 10.01
C GLY A 33 6.82 46.43 10.07
N THR A 34 7.39 46.06 11.23
CA THR A 34 7.88 44.70 11.56
C THR A 34 6.70 43.74 11.50
N VAL A 35 6.54 43.01 10.41
CA VAL A 35 5.67 41.82 10.34
C VAL A 35 6.58 40.62 10.39
N SER A 36 6.50 39.89 11.52
CA SER A 36 7.12 38.58 11.68
C SER A 36 6.48 37.61 10.71
N GLY A 37 6.97 37.63 9.48
CA GLY A 37 6.64 36.62 8.49
C GLY A 37 7.42 35.36 8.81
N THR A 38 6.72 34.30 9.15
CA THR A 38 7.26 32.94 9.20
C THR A 38 7.82 32.62 7.83
N THR A 39 9.11 32.82 7.65
CA THR A 39 9.86 32.37 6.49
C THR A 39 9.82 30.84 6.54
N GLN A 40 9.01 30.24 5.67
CA GLN A 40 9.27 28.87 5.26
C GLN A 40 10.68 28.85 4.69
N ASP A 41 11.60 28.34 5.48
CA ASP A 41 12.98 28.13 5.08
C ASP A 41 12.99 27.05 3.99
N THR A 42 12.91 27.50 2.74
CA THR A 42 13.19 26.68 1.56
C THR A 42 14.70 26.47 1.52
N GLN A 43 15.24 25.77 2.50
CA GLN A 43 16.55 25.13 2.35
C GLN A 43 16.40 24.08 1.26
N THR A 44 16.69 24.44 0.04
CA THR A 44 17.06 23.54 -1.05
C THR A 44 18.37 22.86 -0.68
N THR A 45 18.33 21.99 0.32
CA THR A 45 19.43 21.07 0.55
C THR A 45 19.34 20.03 -0.55
N ASN A 46 20.38 19.90 -1.39
CA ASN A 46 20.58 18.79 -2.32
C ASN A 46 20.71 17.45 -1.57
N ALA A 47 20.07 17.33 -0.42
CA ALA A 47 20.15 16.20 0.48
C ALA A 47 19.33 15.03 -0.05
N THR A 48 19.90 13.85 0.04
CA THR A 48 19.18 12.60 -0.14
C THR A 48 18.87 12.03 1.24
N GLY A 49 17.61 11.76 1.52
CA GLY A 49 17.25 11.22 2.84
C GLY A 49 15.76 11.25 3.16
N TRP A 50 15.46 10.70 4.33
CA TRP A 50 14.13 10.71 4.91
C TRP A 50 13.82 12.03 5.59
N HIS A 51 12.60 12.50 5.40
CA HIS A 51 12.04 13.67 6.07
C HIS A 51 10.74 13.28 6.77
N LYS A 52 10.45 13.97 7.87
CA LYS A 52 9.22 13.79 8.64
C LYS A 52 8.64 15.17 8.92
N ASN A 53 7.35 15.32 8.71
CA ASN A 53 6.61 16.49 9.18
C ASN A 53 6.25 16.28 10.65
N ASP A 54 6.63 17.21 11.51
CA ASP A 54 6.41 17.11 12.96
C ASP A 54 4.95 17.39 13.35
N GLU A 55 4.18 18.08 12.51
CA GLU A 55 2.78 18.42 12.80
C GLU A 55 1.85 17.22 12.66
N ASP A 56 1.99 16.45 11.56
CA ASP A 56 1.09 15.34 11.21
C ASP A 56 1.77 13.97 11.17
N GLY A 57 3.09 13.94 11.36
CA GLY A 57 3.90 12.72 11.31
C GLY A 57 4.06 12.12 9.91
N SER A 58 3.60 12.82 8.86
CA SER A 58 3.78 12.38 7.48
C SER A 58 5.27 12.31 7.12
N ARG A 59 5.61 11.41 6.20
CA ARG A 59 6.99 11.16 5.80
C ARG A 59 7.13 11.23 4.30
N TYR A 60 8.27 11.74 3.84
CA TYR A 60 8.67 11.72 2.44
C TYR A 60 10.16 11.43 2.30
N TYR A 61 10.62 11.16 1.10
CA TYR A 61 12.03 10.91 0.82
C TYR A 61 12.51 11.78 -0.33
N THR A 62 13.75 12.27 -0.23
CA THR A 62 14.36 13.05 -1.31
C THR A 62 15.57 12.33 -1.89
N ILE A 63 15.82 12.53 -3.17
CA ILE A 63 17.05 12.18 -3.87
C ILE A 63 17.58 13.45 -4.53
N ASN A 64 18.77 13.89 -4.14
CA ASN A 64 19.37 15.15 -4.61
C ASN A 64 18.41 16.34 -4.46
N GLY A 65 17.76 16.45 -3.30
CA GLY A 65 16.79 17.50 -2.97
C GLY A 65 15.41 17.38 -3.62
N LYS A 66 15.18 16.40 -4.50
CA LYS A 66 13.89 16.19 -5.16
C LYS A 66 13.07 15.14 -4.44
N ILE A 67 11.80 15.45 -4.14
CA ILE A 67 10.85 14.50 -3.56
C ILE A 67 10.61 13.36 -4.55
N VAL A 68 10.70 12.12 -4.06
CA VAL A 68 10.42 10.93 -4.85
C VAL A 68 8.94 10.56 -4.79
N THR A 69 8.45 9.92 -5.85
CA THR A 69 7.06 9.42 -5.95
C THR A 69 7.02 7.98 -6.47
N GLY A 70 5.89 7.32 -6.32
CA GLY A 70 5.71 5.94 -6.77
C GLY A 70 6.50 4.93 -5.95
N PHE A 71 6.86 3.81 -6.57
CA PHE A 71 7.66 2.76 -5.93
C PHE A 71 9.13 3.14 -5.88
N GLN A 72 9.74 3.09 -4.69
CA GLN A 72 11.15 3.42 -4.47
C GLN A 72 11.85 2.37 -3.61
N TRP A 73 12.99 1.88 -4.10
CA TRP A 73 13.89 1.03 -3.35
C TRP A 73 14.90 1.87 -2.58
N ILE A 74 14.76 1.91 -1.26
CA ILE A 74 15.59 2.74 -0.37
C ILE A 74 16.38 1.82 0.55
N ALA A 75 17.70 2.03 0.61
CA ALA A 75 18.58 1.32 1.51
C ALA A 75 18.40 1.84 2.96
N ASN A 76 18.41 0.93 3.91
CA ASN A 76 18.53 1.26 5.33
C ASN A 76 20.00 1.47 5.72
N SER A 77 20.26 1.76 6.99
CA SER A 77 21.62 1.97 7.52
C SER A 77 22.56 0.76 7.39
N THR A 78 22.01 -0.44 7.19
CA THR A 78 22.80 -1.66 6.97
C THR A 78 23.01 -1.99 5.48
N GLY A 79 22.52 -1.12 4.58
CA GLY A 79 22.57 -1.33 3.13
C GLY A 79 21.47 -2.24 2.57
N GLN A 80 20.61 -2.80 3.40
CA GLN A 80 19.48 -3.59 2.95
C GLN A 80 18.43 -2.67 2.29
N LYS A 81 18.02 -3.01 1.07
CA LYS A 81 17.01 -2.26 0.34
C LYS A 81 15.62 -2.74 0.67
N ASN A 82 14.75 -1.80 1.03
CA ASN A 82 13.32 -2.01 1.22
C ASN A 82 12.54 -1.23 0.16
N LEU A 83 11.39 -1.75 -0.24
CA LEU A 83 10.50 -1.10 -1.17
C LEU A 83 9.45 -0.28 -0.41
N TYR A 84 9.27 0.95 -0.85
CA TYR A 84 8.26 1.88 -0.34
C TYR A 84 7.39 2.39 -1.47
N TYR A 85 6.21 2.91 -1.13
CA TYR A 85 5.37 3.61 -2.10
C TYR A 85 5.05 5.01 -1.60
N PHE A 86 5.33 5.98 -2.45
CA PHE A 86 5.04 7.39 -2.22
C PHE A 86 3.90 7.83 -3.13
N ASN A 87 2.94 8.57 -2.58
CA ASN A 87 1.81 9.08 -3.35
C ASN A 87 2.31 9.93 -4.53
N PRO A 88 1.86 9.68 -5.77
CA PRO A 88 2.32 10.42 -6.94
C PRO A 88 2.03 11.92 -6.88
N ASP A 89 0.92 12.31 -6.25
CA ASP A 89 0.46 13.71 -6.23
C ASP A 89 1.11 14.50 -5.10
N THR A 90 1.37 13.86 -3.95
CA THR A 90 1.86 14.57 -2.75
C THR A 90 3.30 14.24 -2.39
N GLY A 91 3.87 13.18 -2.94
CA GLY A 91 5.20 12.67 -2.56
C GLY A 91 5.27 12.05 -1.16
N LEU A 92 4.14 11.94 -0.45
CA LEU A 92 4.11 11.39 0.90
C LEU A 92 4.17 9.87 0.89
N LEU A 93 4.91 9.30 1.85
CA LEU A 93 4.96 7.87 2.07
C LEU A 93 3.55 7.33 2.37
N LEU A 94 3.16 6.26 1.68
CA LEU A 94 1.97 5.50 2.03
C LEU A 94 2.19 4.83 3.39
N GLN A 95 1.60 5.39 4.42
CA GLN A 95 1.65 4.87 5.77
C GLN A 95 0.44 3.97 6.03
N SER A 96 0.67 2.89 6.79
CA SER A 96 -0.36 1.98 7.25
C SER A 96 -0.25 1.84 8.76
N GLU A 97 -1.36 1.97 9.47
CA GLU A 97 -1.40 1.86 10.94
C GLU A 97 -1.07 0.45 11.43
N ALA A 98 -1.25 -0.55 10.58
CA ALA A 98 -0.95 -1.94 10.88
C ALA A 98 -0.39 -2.67 9.67
N SER A 99 0.28 -3.80 9.92
CA SER A 99 0.67 -4.72 8.86
C SER A 99 -0.58 -5.29 8.18
N GLY A 100 -0.60 -5.28 6.86
CA GLY A 100 -1.76 -5.75 6.13
C GLY A 100 -1.70 -5.55 4.63
N ARG A 101 -2.78 -5.97 3.99
CA ARG A 101 -2.98 -5.78 2.57
C ARG A 101 -3.37 -4.33 2.27
N ILE A 102 -2.71 -3.74 1.28
CA ILE A 102 -3.02 -2.41 0.74
C ILE A 102 -3.31 -2.51 -0.76
N LYS A 103 -4.02 -1.53 -1.29
CA LYS A 103 -4.29 -1.39 -2.73
C LYS A 103 -3.50 -0.19 -3.26
N ILE A 104 -2.75 -0.39 -4.35
CA ILE A 104 -2.04 0.65 -5.08
C ILE A 104 -2.43 0.51 -6.55
N GLY A 105 -3.11 1.50 -7.10
CA GLY A 105 -3.70 1.37 -8.42
C GLY A 105 -4.71 0.22 -8.49
N ASN A 106 -4.52 -0.70 -9.43
CA ASN A 106 -5.37 -1.89 -9.60
C ASN A 106 -4.85 -3.12 -8.87
N ASP A 107 -3.69 -3.04 -8.22
CA ASP A 107 -2.99 -4.18 -7.65
C ASP A 107 -3.01 -4.16 -6.12
N TYR A 108 -2.73 -5.31 -5.54
CA TYR A 108 -2.65 -5.49 -4.09
C TYR A 108 -1.23 -5.83 -3.67
N TYR A 109 -0.83 -5.28 -2.54
CA TYR A 109 0.47 -5.44 -1.90
C TYR A 109 0.27 -5.72 -0.41
N TYR A 110 1.34 -6.16 0.24
CA TYR A 110 1.34 -6.32 1.70
C TYR A 110 2.37 -5.38 2.31
N THR A 111 1.97 -4.56 3.28
CA THR A 111 2.88 -3.69 4.04
C THR A 111 3.07 -4.21 5.45
N PHE A 112 4.26 -3.98 6.00
CA PHE A 112 4.59 -4.38 7.37
C PHE A 112 4.13 -3.36 8.43
N GLY A 113 3.48 -2.28 8.04
CA GLY A 113 3.00 -1.22 8.95
C GLY A 113 4.13 -0.43 9.61
N PRO A 114 3.83 0.37 10.67
CA PRO A 114 4.79 1.29 11.26
C PRO A 114 6.03 0.58 11.85
N LYS A 115 5.86 -0.58 12.46
CA LYS A 115 6.98 -1.37 13.00
C LYS A 115 7.94 -1.86 11.92
N GLY A 116 7.44 -2.09 10.69
CA GLY A 116 8.24 -2.39 9.51
C GLY A 116 8.54 -1.16 8.65
N ASN A 117 8.47 0.05 9.21
CA ASN A 117 8.67 1.33 8.51
C ASN A 117 7.75 1.52 7.30
N CYS A 118 6.59 0.86 7.27
CA CYS A 118 5.66 0.83 6.14
C CYS A 118 6.23 0.24 4.85
N ALA A 119 7.30 -0.55 4.94
CA ALA A 119 7.87 -1.23 3.80
C ALA A 119 6.89 -2.24 3.19
N ILE A 120 6.97 -2.40 1.87
CA ILE A 120 6.20 -3.38 1.12
C ILE A 120 6.93 -4.72 1.13
N ALA A 121 6.19 -5.81 1.36
CA ALA A 121 6.73 -7.16 1.28
C ALA A 121 7.13 -7.50 -0.15
N THR A 122 8.39 -7.82 -0.38
CA THR A 122 8.92 -8.13 -1.73
C THR A 122 9.52 -9.53 -1.85
N THR A 123 9.80 -10.19 -0.74
CA THR A 123 10.29 -11.57 -0.76
C THR A 123 9.19 -12.49 -1.29
N GLN A 124 9.49 -13.24 -2.36
CA GLN A 124 8.55 -14.22 -2.89
C GLN A 124 8.18 -15.26 -1.83
N GLY A 125 6.89 -15.45 -1.62
CA GLY A 125 6.44 -16.43 -0.63
C GLY A 125 5.08 -16.15 -0.04
N TRP A 126 4.72 -17.00 0.92
CA TRP A 126 3.46 -16.91 1.64
C TRP A 126 3.54 -15.90 2.79
N ILE A 127 2.54 -15.05 2.88
CA ILE A 127 2.25 -14.26 4.07
C ILE A 127 0.95 -14.78 4.66
N ARG A 128 0.98 -15.07 5.96
CA ARG A 128 -0.19 -15.47 6.74
C ARG A 128 -0.46 -14.41 7.80
N THR A 129 -1.71 -14.01 7.90
CA THR A 129 -2.12 -13.09 8.98
C THR A 129 -2.18 -13.85 10.30
N GLU A 130 -2.12 -13.10 11.39
CA GLU A 130 -2.29 -13.64 12.73
C GLU A 130 -3.56 -14.50 12.81
N GLY A 131 -3.47 -15.64 13.49
CA GLY A 131 -4.56 -16.63 13.54
C GLY A 131 -4.76 -17.44 12.25
N ASN A 132 -3.87 -17.32 11.24
CA ASN A 132 -3.95 -18.05 9.96
C ASN A 132 -5.28 -17.86 9.17
N SER A 133 -6.06 -16.84 9.52
CA SER A 133 -7.39 -16.60 8.92
C SER A 133 -7.30 -16.20 7.45
N LYS A 134 -6.19 -15.56 7.05
CA LYS A 134 -5.97 -15.12 5.67
C LYS A 134 -4.53 -15.46 5.24
N ALA A 135 -4.39 -15.86 3.99
CA ALA A 135 -3.07 -16.09 3.39
C ALA A 135 -2.99 -15.39 2.03
N TYR A 136 -1.83 -14.82 1.76
CA TYR A 136 -1.48 -14.12 0.54
C TYR A 136 -0.19 -14.69 -0.02
N TYR A 137 0.06 -14.54 -1.32
CA TYR A 137 1.33 -14.92 -1.92
C TYR A 137 1.96 -13.73 -2.63
N VAL A 138 3.17 -13.38 -2.21
CA VAL A 138 3.98 -12.31 -2.80
C VAL A 138 4.68 -12.86 -4.04
N SER A 139 4.56 -12.17 -5.17
CA SER A 139 5.12 -12.62 -6.46
C SER A 139 6.64 -12.41 -6.58
N GLY A 140 7.24 -11.68 -5.66
CA GLY A 140 8.67 -11.41 -5.66
C GLY A 140 9.05 -9.98 -6.07
N PRO A 141 10.34 -9.63 -5.96
CA PRO A 141 10.81 -8.26 -6.15
C PRO A 141 10.70 -7.75 -7.59
N SER A 142 10.75 -8.64 -8.58
CA SER A 142 10.58 -8.27 -10.01
C SER A 142 9.22 -7.65 -10.33
N ASN A 143 8.21 -7.91 -9.50
CA ASN A 143 6.87 -7.36 -9.59
C ASN A 143 6.55 -6.42 -8.41
N ASN A 144 7.56 -5.79 -7.82
CA ASN A 144 7.42 -4.90 -6.66
C ASN A 144 6.66 -5.53 -5.48
N GLY A 145 6.72 -6.86 -5.33
CA GLY A 145 6.00 -7.54 -4.26
C GLY A 145 4.47 -7.64 -4.45
N LYS A 146 3.99 -7.44 -5.67
CA LYS A 146 2.57 -7.59 -5.98
C LYS A 146 2.02 -8.93 -5.50
N LEU A 147 0.85 -8.93 -4.87
CA LEU A 147 0.17 -10.14 -4.46
C LEU A 147 -0.48 -10.84 -5.67
N LEU A 148 -0.45 -12.17 -5.67
CA LEU A 148 -1.26 -12.92 -6.63
C LEU A 148 -2.74 -12.68 -6.32
N ALA A 149 -3.49 -12.13 -7.29
CA ALA A 149 -4.91 -11.82 -7.15
C ALA A 149 -5.68 -12.20 -8.41
N ASN A 150 -6.94 -12.59 -8.24
CA ASN A 150 -7.86 -12.95 -9.33
C ASN A 150 -7.27 -13.97 -10.31
N GLN A 151 -6.59 -15.00 -9.79
CA GLN A 151 -5.93 -16.00 -10.62
C GLN A 151 -5.75 -17.34 -9.90
N VAL A 152 -5.41 -18.35 -10.68
CA VAL A 152 -4.88 -19.63 -10.23
C VAL A 152 -3.38 -19.65 -10.51
N ALA A 153 -2.58 -20.07 -9.56
CA ALA A 153 -1.14 -20.19 -9.73
C ALA A 153 -0.62 -21.51 -9.18
N LYS A 154 0.41 -22.06 -9.84
CA LYS A 154 1.19 -23.19 -9.35
C LYS A 154 2.27 -22.68 -8.41
N ILE A 155 2.27 -23.15 -7.17
CA ILE A 155 3.26 -22.81 -6.15
C ILE A 155 3.83 -24.12 -5.61
N GLY A 156 5.09 -24.33 -5.90
CA GLY A 156 5.70 -25.66 -5.69
C GLY A 156 5.01 -26.74 -6.52
N LYS A 157 4.53 -27.78 -5.87
CA LYS A 157 3.85 -28.92 -6.53
C LYS A 157 2.32 -28.76 -6.61
N LEU A 158 1.74 -27.73 -5.99
CA LEU A 158 0.30 -27.54 -5.83
C LEU A 158 -0.21 -26.31 -6.57
N TYR A 159 -1.50 -26.32 -6.89
CA TYR A 159 -2.20 -25.19 -7.46
C TYR A 159 -3.04 -24.50 -6.39
N TYR A 160 -3.07 -23.18 -6.38
CA TYR A 160 -3.83 -22.35 -5.45
C TYR A 160 -4.65 -21.33 -6.21
N GLY A 161 -5.84 -21.04 -5.71
CA GLY A 161 -6.68 -19.97 -6.23
C GLY A 161 -6.64 -18.76 -5.32
N PHE A 162 -6.67 -17.58 -5.93
CA PHE A 162 -6.68 -16.30 -5.25
C PHE A 162 -7.90 -15.49 -5.69
N ASN A 163 -8.61 -14.92 -4.73
CA ASN A 163 -9.74 -14.05 -5.03
C ASN A 163 -9.27 -12.69 -5.59
N LYS A 164 -10.22 -11.85 -5.98
CA LYS A 164 -9.93 -10.53 -6.55
C LYS A 164 -9.15 -9.59 -5.62
N TYR A 165 -9.07 -9.91 -4.35
CA TYR A 165 -8.36 -9.15 -3.33
C TYR A 165 -6.99 -9.75 -2.95
N GLY A 166 -6.51 -10.76 -3.68
CA GLY A 166 -5.24 -11.43 -3.42
C GLY A 166 -5.26 -12.45 -2.27
N GLN A 167 -6.41 -12.69 -1.65
CA GLN A 167 -6.54 -13.67 -0.59
C GLN A 167 -6.69 -15.08 -1.18
N ARG A 168 -5.93 -16.04 -0.66
CA ARG A 168 -6.03 -17.46 -1.02
C ARG A 168 -7.44 -18.00 -0.71
N TRP A 169 -7.99 -18.79 -1.61
CA TRP A 169 -9.17 -19.61 -1.31
C TRP A 169 -8.80 -20.69 -0.28
N ALA A 170 -9.36 -20.59 0.91
CA ALA A 170 -9.06 -21.49 2.01
C ALA A 170 -10.16 -22.52 2.25
N ALA A 171 -11.42 -22.10 2.19
CA ALA A 171 -12.55 -22.99 2.46
C ALA A 171 -12.76 -23.99 1.32
N GLU A 172 -12.94 -25.26 1.69
CA GLU A 172 -13.28 -26.34 0.77
C GLU A 172 -14.52 -26.02 -0.06
N GLY A 173 -14.55 -26.53 -1.30
CA GLY A 173 -15.69 -26.42 -2.19
C GLY A 173 -15.40 -25.75 -3.51
N ARG A 174 -16.45 -25.50 -4.28
CA ARG A 174 -16.36 -24.91 -5.60
C ARG A 174 -16.03 -23.41 -5.56
N ARG A 175 -15.19 -22.98 -6.48
CA ARG A 175 -14.88 -21.55 -6.71
C ARG A 175 -14.88 -21.28 -8.22
N ARG A 176 -15.42 -20.13 -8.62
CA ARG A 176 -15.43 -19.68 -10.01
C ARG A 176 -14.40 -18.59 -10.22
N LEU A 177 -13.68 -18.68 -11.35
CA LEU A 177 -12.79 -17.62 -11.84
C LEU A 177 -13.04 -17.47 -13.35
N GLY A 178 -13.67 -16.36 -13.71
CA GLY A 178 -14.19 -16.19 -15.06
C GLY A 178 -15.20 -17.28 -15.41
N THR A 179 -14.98 -17.97 -16.52
CA THR A 179 -15.82 -19.11 -16.97
C THR A 179 -15.43 -20.45 -16.35
N LYS A 180 -14.28 -20.53 -15.68
CA LYS A 180 -13.74 -21.78 -15.13
C LYS A 180 -14.20 -22.01 -13.70
N VAL A 181 -14.50 -23.28 -13.39
CA VAL A 181 -14.85 -23.72 -12.03
C VAL A 181 -13.74 -24.62 -11.50
N TYR A 182 -13.35 -24.36 -10.27
CA TYR A 182 -12.29 -25.08 -9.55
C TYR A 182 -12.85 -25.67 -8.26
N TYR A 183 -12.26 -26.79 -7.81
CA TYR A 183 -12.56 -27.34 -6.49
C TYR A 183 -11.38 -27.14 -5.56
N VAL A 184 -11.64 -26.47 -4.44
CA VAL A 184 -10.68 -26.26 -3.35
C VAL A 184 -10.80 -27.41 -2.37
N THR A 185 -9.69 -28.03 -2.02
CA THR A 185 -9.65 -29.09 -1.01
C THR A 185 -9.69 -28.54 0.41
N SER A 186 -9.91 -29.37 1.41
CA SER A 186 -9.80 -29.00 2.84
C SER A 186 -8.42 -28.39 3.21
N GLY A 187 -7.36 -28.75 2.47
CA GLY A 187 -6.01 -28.15 2.61
C GLY A 187 -5.87 -26.77 1.92
N GLY A 188 -6.91 -26.29 1.24
CA GLY A 188 -6.91 -24.98 0.57
C GLY A 188 -6.08 -24.92 -0.71
N PHE A 189 -5.80 -26.08 -1.34
CA PHE A 189 -5.21 -26.17 -2.67
C PHE A 189 -6.22 -26.75 -3.66
N LEU A 190 -5.99 -26.53 -4.96
CA LEU A 190 -6.90 -26.98 -6.00
C LEU A 190 -6.60 -28.43 -6.36
N ARG A 191 -7.65 -29.20 -6.60
CA ARG A 191 -7.49 -30.51 -7.24
C ARG A 191 -7.09 -30.30 -8.68
N ALA A 192 -5.99 -30.92 -9.07
CA ALA A 192 -5.51 -30.96 -10.44
C ALA A 192 -5.74 -32.35 -11.04
N ASN A 193 -6.21 -32.38 -12.29
CA ASN A 193 -6.20 -33.56 -13.20
C ASN A 193 -6.91 -34.85 -12.71
N LYS A 194 -7.95 -34.77 -11.90
CA LYS A 194 -8.82 -35.92 -11.64
C LYS A 194 -10.28 -35.52 -11.77
N TRP A 195 -10.98 -36.17 -12.66
CA TRP A 195 -12.44 -36.21 -12.64
C TRP A 195 -12.85 -36.80 -11.28
N GLN A 196 -13.63 -36.09 -10.53
CA GLN A 196 -14.20 -36.60 -9.31
C GLN A 196 -15.70 -36.44 -9.38
N GLU A 197 -16.39 -37.52 -9.13
CA GLU A 197 -17.81 -37.52 -8.89
C GLU A 197 -18.08 -36.59 -7.69
N ILE A 198 -18.68 -35.47 -7.96
CA ILE A 198 -19.11 -34.54 -6.90
C ILE A 198 -20.52 -35.04 -6.54
N LYS A 199 -20.65 -35.74 -5.42
CA LYS A 199 -21.97 -36.00 -4.83
C LYS A 199 -22.61 -34.64 -4.57
N ILE A 200 -23.52 -34.23 -5.45
CA ILE A 200 -24.43 -33.12 -5.19
C ILE A 200 -25.35 -33.69 -4.13
N GLY A 201 -25.26 -33.17 -2.90
CA GLY A 201 -26.13 -33.58 -1.81
C GLY A 201 -27.56 -33.61 -2.33
N GLY A 202 -28.16 -34.80 -2.27
CA GLY A 202 -29.54 -34.97 -2.63
C GLY A 202 -30.42 -34.14 -1.70
N VAL A 203 -31.43 -33.56 -2.30
CA VAL A 203 -32.61 -33.05 -1.64
C VAL A 203 -33.24 -34.18 -0.83
#